data_49f9c7e6353e2d1b9ba7177c80109d6e
#
_entry.id   49f9c7e6353e2d1b9ba7177c80109d6e
#
_cell.length_a   1.000
_cell.length_b   1.000
_cell.length_c   1.000
_cell.angle_alpha   90.00
_cell.angle_beta   90.00
_cell.angle_gamma   90.00
#
_symmetry.space_group_name_H-M   'P 1'
#
loop_
_entity.id
_entity.type
_entity.pdbx_description
1 polymer ?
#
loop_
_entity_poly.entity_id
_entity_poly.type
_entity_poly.pdbx_seq_one_letter_code
_entity_poly.pdbx_strand_id
1 'polypeptide(L)'
;MNHQKTIILGFLIFVLLALTILVGYGWNDTLSEKALSNISKLTETEDFDDISLTIYYLSAYVETRAPLSVDDLIEFHSGKIVVDGSDVEEHIDLFKQISKDDLIPVKKTSRVNARVYYVVESEKEGKLFDVAMWSYKNNVFINGIEFEENRIFFDAIMPFLTEDAKKDLGIHLDIE
;
A
#
# COMPACT_ATOMS: atom_id res chain seq x y z
N MET A 1 38.99 4.53 -41.44
CA MET A 1 38.73 5.46 -40.29
C MET A 1 37.32 5.40 -39.74
N ASN A 2 36.33 4.79 -40.41
CA ASN A 2 34.93 4.74 -39.95
C ASN A 2 34.60 3.56 -38.99
N HIS A 3 35.25 2.44 -39.13
CA HIS A 3 34.92 1.21 -38.35
C HIS A 3 35.18 1.37 -36.85
N GLN A 4 36.27 2.00 -36.47
CA GLN A 4 36.61 2.26 -35.07
C GLN A 4 35.64 3.20 -34.39
N LYS A 5 35.14 4.23 -35.08
CA LYS A 5 34.13 5.17 -34.54
C LYS A 5 32.78 4.48 -34.32
N THR A 6 32.40 3.53 -35.21
CA THR A 6 31.16 2.76 -35.08
C THR A 6 31.21 1.82 -33.87
N ILE A 7 32.35 1.17 -33.62
CA ILE A 7 32.51 0.30 -32.45
C ILE A 7 32.47 1.09 -31.15
N ILE A 8 33.10 2.27 -31.08
CA ILE A 8 33.10 3.14 -29.90
C ILE A 8 31.68 3.64 -29.62
N LEU A 9 30.94 4.06 -30.66
CA LEU A 9 29.57 4.51 -30.53
C LEU A 9 28.64 3.39 -30.04
N GLY A 10 28.77 2.17 -30.57
CA GLY A 10 28.01 1.00 -30.12
C GLY A 10 28.27 0.65 -28.67
N PHE A 11 29.54 0.70 -28.22
CA PHE A 11 29.90 0.48 -26.84
C PHE A 11 29.33 1.56 -25.89
N LEU A 12 29.38 2.83 -26.30
CA LEU A 12 28.79 3.93 -25.53
C LEU A 12 27.26 3.78 -25.36
N ILE A 13 26.55 3.40 -26.41
CA ILE A 13 25.09 3.14 -26.35
C ILE A 13 24.79 1.96 -25.41
N PHE A 14 25.58 0.87 -25.49
CA PHE A 14 25.41 -0.28 -24.61
C PHE A 14 25.63 0.08 -23.13
N VAL A 15 26.68 0.85 -22.82
CA VAL A 15 26.95 1.33 -21.44
C VAL A 15 25.81 2.25 -20.95
N LEU A 16 25.30 3.12 -21.78
CA LEU A 16 24.19 4.01 -21.45
C LEU A 16 22.91 3.22 -21.14
N LEU A 17 22.59 2.21 -21.97
CA LEU A 17 21.47 1.30 -21.75
C LEU A 17 21.61 0.49 -20.46
N ALA A 18 22.82 -0.05 -20.19
CA ALA A 18 23.11 -0.79 -18.97
C ALA A 18 22.95 0.10 -17.72
N LEU A 19 23.41 1.36 -17.77
CA LEU A 19 23.25 2.36 -16.70
C LEU A 19 21.79 2.71 -16.45
N THR A 20 20.98 2.89 -17.48
CA THR A 20 19.54 3.20 -17.31
C THR A 20 18.79 2.04 -16.69
N ILE A 21 19.14 0.79 -17.02
CA ILE A 21 18.55 -0.40 -16.41
C ILE A 21 18.95 -0.48 -14.92
N LEU A 22 20.23 -0.32 -14.60
CA LEU A 22 20.72 -0.36 -13.20
C LEU A 22 20.10 0.72 -12.32
N VAL A 23 19.94 1.94 -12.84
CA VAL A 23 19.29 3.04 -12.10
C VAL A 23 17.80 2.75 -11.89
N GLY A 24 17.12 2.17 -12.89
CA GLY A 24 15.71 1.81 -12.78
C GLY A 24 15.45 0.71 -11.74
N TYR A 25 16.31 -0.31 -11.68
CA TYR A 25 16.23 -1.34 -10.65
C TYR A 25 16.51 -0.80 -9.24
N GLY A 26 17.54 0.02 -9.08
CA GLY A 26 17.89 0.61 -7.78
C GLY A 26 16.79 1.53 -7.22
N TRP A 27 16.05 2.24 -8.08
CA TRP A 27 14.95 3.10 -7.64
C TRP A 27 13.75 2.31 -7.10
N ASN A 28 13.35 1.24 -7.80
CA ASN A 28 12.24 0.39 -7.38
C ASN A 28 12.56 -0.32 -6.05
N ASP A 29 13.77 -0.84 -5.89
CA ASP A 29 14.22 -1.46 -4.64
C ASP A 29 14.14 -0.48 -3.45
N THR A 30 14.54 0.77 -3.65
CA THR A 30 14.50 1.81 -2.60
C THR A 30 13.06 2.14 -2.17
N LEU A 31 12.09 2.16 -3.10
CA LEU A 31 10.69 2.43 -2.77
C LEU A 31 10.07 1.28 -1.96
N SER A 32 10.32 0.02 -2.37
CA SER A 32 9.86 -1.17 -1.67
C SER A 32 10.47 -1.26 -0.27
N GLU A 33 11.77 -1.01 -0.13
CA GLU A 33 12.47 -1.00 1.16
C GLU A 33 11.93 0.09 2.09
N LYS A 34 11.65 1.28 1.57
CA LYS A 34 11.06 2.36 2.36
C LYS A 34 9.66 2.01 2.86
N ALA A 35 8.81 1.44 2.01
CA ALA A 35 7.47 1.02 2.41
C ALA A 35 7.54 -0.10 3.46
N LEU A 36 8.37 -1.11 3.23
CA LEU A 36 8.57 -2.21 4.19
C LEU A 36 9.11 -1.71 5.52
N SER A 37 10.09 -0.80 5.52
CA SER A 37 10.64 -0.21 6.75
C SER A 37 9.58 0.53 7.58
N ASN A 38 8.58 1.15 6.94
CA ASN A 38 7.48 1.78 7.67
C ASN A 38 6.53 0.73 8.28
N ILE A 39 6.25 -0.36 7.57
CA ILE A 39 5.43 -1.47 8.07
C ILE A 39 6.18 -2.20 9.20
N SER A 40 7.50 -2.36 9.09
CA SER A 40 8.35 -2.98 10.11
C SER A 40 8.29 -2.26 11.45
N LYS A 41 8.08 -0.95 11.48
CA LYS A 41 7.89 -0.20 12.74
C LYS A 41 6.73 -0.74 13.56
N LEU A 42 5.62 -1.10 12.89
CA LEU A 42 4.49 -1.73 13.57
C LEU A 42 4.86 -3.15 14.02
N THR A 43 5.47 -3.97 13.15
CA THR A 43 5.70 -5.39 13.42
C THR A 43 6.85 -5.66 14.40
N GLU A 44 7.70 -4.66 14.64
CA GLU A 44 8.83 -4.69 15.57
C GLU A 44 8.55 -3.94 16.87
N THR A 45 7.35 -3.32 17.02
CA THR A 45 6.99 -2.62 18.27
C THR A 45 6.83 -3.61 19.43
N GLU A 46 7.25 -3.21 20.62
CA GLU A 46 7.02 -3.92 21.87
C GLU A 46 5.89 -3.27 22.71
N ASP A 47 5.44 -2.07 22.32
CA ASP A 47 4.46 -1.25 23.03
C ASP A 47 3.23 -1.02 22.15
N PHE A 48 2.29 -1.95 22.19
CA PHE A 48 1.05 -1.84 21.43
C PHE A 48 0.03 -0.88 22.06
N ASP A 49 0.15 -0.54 23.34
CA ASP A 49 -0.72 0.46 23.99
C ASP A 49 -0.59 1.84 23.31
N ASP A 50 0.56 2.09 22.66
CA ASP A 50 0.86 3.30 21.90
C ASP A 50 0.29 3.30 20.46
N ILE A 51 -0.22 2.15 19.99
CA ILE A 51 -0.63 1.95 18.61
C ILE A 51 -2.14 2.11 18.44
N SER A 52 -2.54 2.69 17.32
CA SER A 52 -3.93 2.69 16.84
C SER A 52 -4.01 2.42 15.34
N LEU A 53 -5.05 1.73 14.91
CA LEU A 53 -5.39 1.52 13.50
C LEU A 53 -6.75 2.14 13.23
N THR A 54 -6.82 3.10 12.33
CA THR A 54 -8.08 3.69 11.88
C THR A 54 -8.36 3.27 10.45
N ILE A 55 -9.55 2.73 10.19
CA ILE A 55 -10.02 2.29 8.87
C ILE A 55 -11.19 3.15 8.45
N TYR A 56 -11.12 3.78 7.28
CA TYR A 56 -12.21 4.48 6.61
C TYR A 56 -12.63 3.70 5.38
N TYR A 57 -13.92 3.58 5.13
CA TYR A 57 -14.42 2.93 3.93
C TYR A 57 -15.62 3.64 3.34
N LEU A 58 -15.77 3.53 2.02
CA LEU A 58 -16.95 3.95 1.29
C LEU A 58 -17.67 2.71 0.78
N SER A 59 -19.00 2.67 1.00
CA SER A 59 -19.83 1.56 0.54
C SER A 59 -19.71 1.35 -0.96
N ALA A 60 -19.64 0.08 -1.39
CA ALA A 60 -19.61 -0.31 -2.78
C ALA A 60 -20.85 0.14 -3.58
N TYR A 61 -21.95 0.44 -2.88
CA TYR A 61 -23.20 0.92 -3.47
C TYR A 61 -23.22 2.43 -3.70
N VAL A 62 -22.23 3.17 -3.22
CA VAL A 62 -22.10 4.60 -3.48
C VAL A 62 -21.38 4.84 -4.79
N GLU A 63 -22.07 5.40 -5.78
CA GLU A 63 -21.46 5.81 -7.04
C GLU A 63 -20.75 7.16 -6.90
N THR A 64 -19.51 7.25 -7.41
CA THR A 64 -18.74 8.48 -7.47
C THR A 64 -18.49 8.89 -8.91
N ARG A 65 -18.69 10.19 -9.21
CA ARG A 65 -18.46 10.73 -10.57
C ARG A 65 -17.00 10.93 -10.92
N ALA A 66 -16.12 10.92 -9.92
CA ALA A 66 -14.68 11.09 -10.06
C ALA A 66 -13.94 10.18 -9.09
N PRO A 67 -12.68 9.84 -9.37
CA PRO A 67 -11.82 9.17 -8.41
C PRO A 67 -11.74 9.95 -7.10
N LEU A 68 -11.92 9.26 -5.97
CA LEU A 68 -11.81 9.85 -4.64
C LEU A 68 -10.34 9.89 -4.20
N SER A 69 -9.92 11.05 -3.70
CA SER A 69 -8.69 11.14 -2.92
C SER A 69 -8.87 10.53 -1.52
N VAL A 70 -7.77 10.38 -0.80
CA VAL A 70 -7.81 9.96 0.61
C VAL A 70 -8.57 10.98 1.46
N ASP A 71 -8.34 12.28 1.22
CA ASP A 71 -9.00 13.36 1.95
C ASP A 71 -10.53 13.35 1.70
N ASP A 72 -10.94 13.16 0.43
CA ASP A 72 -12.36 13.03 0.08
C ASP A 72 -12.98 11.80 0.78
N LEU A 73 -12.25 10.67 0.84
CA LEU A 73 -12.74 9.48 1.53
C LEU A 73 -12.88 9.72 3.04
N ILE A 74 -11.92 10.37 3.67
CA ILE A 74 -11.98 10.72 5.09
C ILE A 74 -13.17 11.66 5.38
N GLU A 75 -13.48 12.58 4.47
CA GLU A 75 -14.61 13.52 4.63
C GLU A 75 -15.98 12.85 4.39
N PHE A 76 -16.07 11.96 3.38
CA PHE A 76 -17.36 11.41 2.89
C PHE A 76 -17.51 9.90 3.12
N HIS A 77 -16.75 9.30 4.04
CA HIS A 77 -16.79 7.86 4.31
C HIS A 77 -18.19 7.37 4.72
N SER A 78 -18.51 6.14 4.35
CA SER A 78 -19.73 5.44 4.83
C SER A 78 -19.55 4.91 6.24
N GLY A 79 -18.33 4.56 6.61
CA GLY A 79 -18.00 4.11 7.96
C GLY A 79 -16.55 4.32 8.33
N LYS A 80 -16.32 4.43 9.64
CA LYS A 80 -15.03 4.55 10.29
C LYS A 80 -14.94 3.53 11.41
N ILE A 81 -13.83 2.77 11.44
CA ILE A 81 -13.51 1.81 12.49
C ILE A 81 -12.21 2.27 13.14
N VAL A 82 -12.18 2.32 14.45
CA VAL A 82 -10.98 2.59 15.24
C VAL A 82 -10.68 1.32 16.04
N VAL A 83 -9.47 0.84 15.91
CA VAL A 83 -8.97 -0.40 16.51
C VAL A 83 -7.87 -0.03 17.49
N ASP A 84 -7.98 -0.51 18.70
CA ASP A 84 -6.99 -0.30 19.75
C ASP A 84 -5.77 -1.19 19.53
N GLY A 85 -4.63 -0.80 20.09
CA GLY A 85 -3.37 -1.49 19.89
C GLY A 85 -3.39 -2.96 20.37
N SER A 86 -4.14 -3.29 21.41
CA SER A 86 -4.30 -4.68 21.87
C SER A 86 -4.95 -5.58 20.82
N ASP A 87 -5.96 -5.06 20.10
CA ASP A 87 -6.61 -5.80 19.01
C ASP A 87 -5.68 -5.91 17.79
N VAL A 88 -4.86 -4.86 17.53
CA VAL A 88 -3.82 -4.92 16.48
C VAL A 88 -2.77 -5.97 16.81
N GLU A 89 -2.35 -6.07 18.10
CA GLU A 89 -1.38 -7.07 18.57
C GLU A 89 -1.89 -8.50 18.33
N GLU A 90 -3.15 -8.77 18.62
CA GLU A 90 -3.77 -10.10 18.41
C GLU A 90 -3.66 -10.57 16.95
N HIS A 91 -3.65 -9.63 16.01
CA HIS A 91 -3.62 -9.91 14.57
C HIS A 91 -2.32 -9.45 13.88
N ILE A 92 -1.27 -9.14 14.65
CA ILE A 92 0.01 -8.60 14.13
C ILE A 92 0.68 -9.51 13.10
N ASP A 93 0.46 -10.81 13.20
CA ASP A 93 1.04 -11.78 12.27
C ASP A 93 0.56 -11.61 10.82
N LEU A 94 -0.58 -10.96 10.60
CA LEU A 94 -1.04 -10.60 9.25
C LEU A 94 -0.14 -9.52 8.63
N PHE A 95 0.27 -8.53 9.42
CA PHE A 95 1.20 -7.50 8.97
C PHE A 95 2.63 -8.04 8.80
N LYS A 96 3.06 -9.00 9.63
CA LYS A 96 4.36 -9.66 9.51
C LYS A 96 4.51 -10.51 8.26
N GLN A 97 3.40 -10.92 7.64
CA GLN A 97 3.44 -11.66 6.38
C GLN A 97 3.79 -10.76 5.19
N ILE A 98 3.64 -9.44 5.32
CA ILE A 98 3.97 -8.49 4.25
C ILE A 98 5.49 -8.45 4.08
N SER A 99 5.94 -8.81 2.90
CA SER A 99 7.35 -8.90 2.52
C SER A 99 7.71 -7.90 1.42
N LYS A 100 8.99 -7.79 1.10
CA LYS A 100 9.47 -6.97 -0.02
C LYS A 100 8.89 -7.42 -1.36
N ASP A 101 8.64 -8.72 -1.53
CA ASP A 101 8.11 -9.28 -2.77
C ASP A 101 6.63 -8.89 -3.02
N ASP A 102 5.93 -8.47 -1.96
CA ASP A 102 4.57 -7.95 -2.04
C ASP A 102 4.52 -6.46 -2.42
N LEU A 103 5.67 -5.81 -2.49
CA LEU A 103 5.83 -4.37 -2.69
C LEU A 103 6.48 -4.07 -4.04
N ILE A 104 5.78 -4.35 -5.15
CA ILE A 104 6.24 -4.10 -6.51
C ILE A 104 5.76 -2.71 -6.96
N PRO A 105 6.65 -1.69 -7.05
CA PRO A 105 6.25 -0.35 -7.43
C PRO A 105 5.76 -0.28 -8.87
N VAL A 106 4.66 0.44 -9.11
CA VAL A 106 4.11 0.65 -10.45
C VAL A 106 4.96 1.65 -11.23
N LYS A 107 5.33 1.29 -12.46
CA LYS A 107 6.18 2.16 -13.32
C LYS A 107 5.51 3.47 -13.73
N LYS A 108 4.19 3.44 -13.89
CA LYS A 108 3.40 4.61 -14.27
C LYS A 108 2.28 4.79 -13.25
N THR A 109 2.48 5.73 -12.35
CA THR A 109 1.53 6.01 -11.28
C THR A 109 0.18 6.47 -11.83
N SER A 110 -0.88 5.96 -11.24
CA SER A 110 -2.25 6.40 -11.47
C SER A 110 -2.67 7.46 -10.45
N ARG A 111 -3.85 8.02 -10.63
CA ARG A 111 -4.48 8.84 -9.58
C ARG A 111 -5.10 7.91 -8.55
N VAL A 112 -4.88 8.21 -7.27
CA VAL A 112 -5.56 7.52 -6.16
C VAL A 112 -7.06 7.57 -6.38
N ASN A 113 -7.70 6.41 -6.19
CA ASN A 113 -9.14 6.27 -6.14
C ASN A 113 -9.45 5.34 -4.95
N ALA A 114 -9.61 5.95 -3.78
CA ALA A 114 -9.72 5.22 -2.53
C ALA A 114 -11.18 4.90 -2.19
N ARG A 115 -11.44 3.63 -1.87
CA ARG A 115 -12.68 3.14 -1.25
C ARG A 115 -12.44 2.57 0.14
N VAL A 116 -11.21 2.16 0.37
CA VAL A 116 -10.70 1.74 1.66
C VAL A 116 -9.41 2.51 1.91
N TYR A 117 -9.31 3.10 3.06
CA TYR A 117 -8.11 3.75 3.55
C TYR A 117 -7.91 3.35 5.01
N TYR A 118 -6.73 2.93 5.34
CA TYR A 118 -6.38 2.75 6.73
C TYR A 118 -5.03 3.36 7.07
N VAL A 119 -4.92 3.82 8.30
CA VAL A 119 -3.72 4.43 8.85
C VAL A 119 -3.38 3.77 10.18
N VAL A 120 -2.10 3.44 10.33
CA VAL A 120 -1.51 2.98 11.59
C VAL A 120 -0.70 4.12 12.17
N GLU A 121 -0.99 4.46 13.41
CA GLU A 121 -0.38 5.57 14.12
C GLU A 121 0.15 5.10 15.47
N SER A 122 1.22 5.74 15.93
CA SER A 122 1.77 5.67 17.27
C SER A 122 1.57 7.03 17.93
N GLU A 123 1.17 7.07 19.18
CA GLU A 123 1.06 8.34 19.93
C GLU A 123 2.41 9.06 20.02
N LYS A 124 3.53 8.30 20.07
CA LYS A 124 4.89 8.84 20.21
C LYS A 124 5.52 9.25 18.88
N GLU A 125 5.31 8.43 17.82
CA GLU A 125 5.98 8.61 16.54
C GLU A 125 5.08 9.27 15.47
N GLY A 126 3.76 9.37 15.72
CA GLY A 126 2.78 9.80 14.75
C GLY A 126 2.47 8.70 13.74
N LYS A 127 2.15 9.08 12.50
CA LYS A 127 1.80 8.12 11.45
C LYS A 127 2.99 7.21 11.12
N LEU A 128 2.82 5.91 11.32
CA LEU A 128 3.78 4.89 10.91
C LEU A 128 3.66 4.62 9.42
N PHE A 129 2.46 4.28 8.96
CA PHE A 129 2.15 4.14 7.55
C PHE A 129 0.64 4.27 7.29
N ASP A 130 0.29 4.49 6.04
CA ASP A 130 -1.07 4.44 5.56
C ASP A 130 -1.17 3.60 4.28
N VAL A 131 -2.37 3.08 4.04
CA VAL A 131 -2.70 2.30 2.85
C VAL A 131 -4.04 2.75 2.29
N ALA A 132 -4.08 3.04 1.00
CA ALA A 132 -5.29 3.38 0.28
C ALA A 132 -5.47 2.44 -0.92
N MET A 133 -6.70 1.95 -1.13
CA MET A 133 -7.03 1.06 -2.24
C MET A 133 -8.50 1.22 -2.66
N TRP A 134 -8.81 0.85 -3.91
CA TRP A 134 -10.20 0.73 -4.36
C TRP A 134 -10.82 -0.57 -3.84
N SER A 135 -10.15 -1.69 -4.06
CA SER A 135 -10.52 -3.03 -3.62
C SER A 135 -9.27 -3.91 -3.59
N TYR A 136 -9.41 -5.14 -3.12
CA TYR A 136 -8.34 -6.15 -3.10
C TYR A 136 -7.83 -6.60 -4.49
N LYS A 137 -8.49 -6.16 -5.58
CA LYS A 137 -8.12 -6.46 -6.98
C LYS A 137 -7.49 -5.27 -7.70
N ASN A 138 -7.09 -4.25 -6.99
CA ASN A 138 -6.54 -3.03 -7.57
C ASN A 138 -5.20 -2.70 -6.94
N ASN A 139 -4.44 -1.84 -7.64
CA ASN A 139 -3.20 -1.30 -7.09
C ASN A 139 -3.43 -0.69 -5.71
N VAL A 140 -2.44 -0.81 -4.87
CA VAL A 140 -2.43 -0.29 -3.51
C VAL A 140 -1.47 0.89 -3.40
N PHE A 141 -1.87 1.91 -2.64
CA PHE A 141 -1.03 3.07 -2.35
C PHE A 141 -0.59 2.99 -0.89
N ILE A 142 0.72 2.93 -0.65
CA ILE A 142 1.31 2.90 0.68
C ILE A 142 2.11 4.18 0.87
N ASN A 143 1.74 5.00 1.83
CA ASN A 143 2.31 6.34 2.03
C ASN A 143 2.36 7.16 0.73
N GLY A 144 1.32 7.04 -0.11
CA GLY A 144 1.20 7.74 -1.39
C GLY A 144 2.01 7.14 -2.55
N ILE A 145 2.75 6.05 -2.34
CA ILE A 145 3.47 5.32 -3.39
C ILE A 145 2.58 4.20 -3.91
N GLU A 146 2.41 4.12 -5.23
CA GLU A 146 1.60 3.09 -5.88
C GLU A 146 2.39 1.80 -6.10
N PHE A 147 1.83 0.69 -5.64
CA PHE A 147 2.32 -0.68 -5.83
C PHE A 147 1.30 -1.50 -6.62
N GLU A 148 1.77 -2.57 -7.26
CA GLU A 148 0.90 -3.52 -7.96
C GLU A 148 -0.11 -4.14 -6.99
N GLU A 149 -1.22 -4.64 -7.53
CA GLU A 149 -2.27 -5.28 -6.74
C GLU A 149 -1.71 -6.41 -5.87
N ASN A 150 -2.04 -6.39 -4.59
CA ASN A 150 -1.76 -7.48 -3.68
C ASN A 150 -2.82 -7.53 -2.59
N ARG A 151 -3.49 -8.68 -2.51
CA ARG A 151 -4.58 -8.92 -1.56
C ARG A 151 -4.13 -8.85 -0.10
N ILE A 152 -2.85 -9.10 0.19
CA ILE A 152 -2.30 -9.15 1.55
C ILE A 152 -2.62 -7.89 2.37
N PHE A 153 -2.64 -6.70 1.72
CA PHE A 153 -2.95 -5.43 2.37
C PHE A 153 -4.43 -5.31 2.77
N PHE A 154 -5.31 -5.97 2.04
CA PHE A 154 -6.72 -6.05 2.36
C PHE A 154 -6.97 -7.12 3.42
N ASP A 155 -6.34 -8.28 3.29
CA ASP A 155 -6.45 -9.39 4.24
C ASP A 155 -5.94 -8.99 5.63
N ALA A 156 -4.94 -8.10 5.72
CA ALA A 156 -4.39 -7.59 6.98
C ALA A 156 -5.44 -6.83 7.82
N ILE A 157 -6.46 -6.22 7.19
CA ILE A 157 -7.50 -5.48 7.91
C ILE A 157 -8.81 -6.25 8.05
N MET A 158 -8.95 -7.40 7.40
CA MET A 158 -10.18 -8.20 7.41
C MET A 158 -10.71 -8.58 8.80
N PRO A 159 -9.87 -8.95 9.79
CA PRO A 159 -10.32 -9.27 11.13
C PRO A 159 -11.01 -8.11 11.85
N PHE A 160 -10.60 -6.88 11.52
CA PHE A 160 -11.11 -5.66 12.16
C PHE A 160 -12.42 -5.15 11.55
N LEU A 161 -12.80 -5.65 10.36
CA LEU A 161 -14.03 -5.24 9.70
C LEU A 161 -15.24 -5.91 10.36
N THR A 162 -16.22 -5.10 10.75
CA THR A 162 -17.52 -5.62 11.18
C THR A 162 -18.26 -6.28 10.03
N GLU A 163 -19.24 -7.14 10.31
CA GLU A 163 -20.05 -7.79 9.27
C GLU A 163 -20.80 -6.76 8.39
N ASP A 164 -21.24 -5.66 8.98
CA ASP A 164 -21.87 -4.56 8.24
C ASP A 164 -20.85 -3.88 7.29
N ALA A 165 -19.61 -3.64 7.75
CA ALA A 165 -18.56 -3.08 6.92
C ALA A 165 -18.19 -4.02 5.77
N LYS A 166 -18.09 -5.33 6.01
CA LYS A 166 -17.84 -6.35 4.99
C LYS A 166 -18.96 -6.33 3.93
N LYS A 167 -20.22 -6.29 4.37
CA LYS A 167 -21.36 -6.20 3.48
C LYS A 167 -21.36 -4.90 2.66
N ASP A 168 -21.06 -3.78 3.29
CA ASP A 168 -20.95 -2.48 2.62
C ASP A 168 -19.84 -2.46 1.57
N LEU A 169 -18.72 -3.12 1.83
CA LEU A 169 -17.62 -3.28 0.89
C LEU A 169 -17.89 -4.31 -0.21
N GLY A 170 -19.06 -4.95 -0.19
CA GLY A 170 -19.42 -5.98 -1.18
C GLY A 170 -18.60 -7.26 -1.03
N ILE A 171 -18.02 -7.49 0.16
CA ILE A 171 -17.32 -8.73 0.47
C ILE A 171 -18.39 -9.78 0.77
N HIS A 172 -18.69 -10.60 -0.23
CA HIS A 172 -19.52 -11.78 0.02
C HIS A 172 -18.63 -12.78 0.75
N LEU A 173 -18.97 -13.06 2.00
CA LEU A 173 -18.46 -14.25 2.68
C LEU A 173 -18.99 -15.43 1.87
N ASP A 174 -18.14 -16.04 1.07
CA ASP A 174 -18.38 -17.38 0.56
C ASP A 174 -18.37 -18.30 1.79
N ILE A 175 -19.56 -18.47 2.37
CA ILE A 175 -19.78 -19.49 3.40
C ILE A 175 -19.83 -20.80 2.63
N GLU A 176 -18.65 -21.46 2.53
CA GLU A 176 -18.61 -22.89 2.20
C GLU A 176 -19.04 -23.75 3.41
#